data_167556f8e013bbb96b8506b591e4fca0
#
_entry.id   167556f8e013bbb96b8506b591e4fca0
#
_cell.length_a   1.000
_cell.length_b   1.000
_cell.length_c   1.000
_cell.angle_alpha   90.00
_cell.angle_beta   90.00
_cell.angle_gamma   90.00
#
_symmetry.space_group_name_H-M   'P 1'
#
loop_
_entity.id
_entity.type
_entity.pdbx_description
1 polymer ?
#
loop_
_entity_poly.entity_id
_entity_poly.type
_entity_poly.pdbx_seq_one_letter_code
_entity_poly.pdbx_strand_id
1 'polypeptide(L)'
;LMAAGVPIKSMVAGISCGLVTGDTDDDYVVLTDIQGLEDFFGDMDFKVTGTTEGITAIQMDIKIHGLTRPIVEEAIRRTREARLFIMDTCMKPAIAEPRKTVGEFAPKIIQTTIDPAKIGEVVGQRGKVINAIIEECGVKIDITDDGFVSVCGVDQAGMDKAMKYIRTIVDEFEEGKIYEGKVVSIKEFG
;
A
#
# COMPACT_ATOMS: atom_id res chain seq x y z
N LEU A 1 -4.52 2.47 -2.43
CA LEU A 1 -4.59 2.21 -0.99
C LEU A 1 -5.56 1.08 -0.69
N MET A 2 -6.84 1.20 -1.08
CA MET A 2 -7.87 0.18 -0.83
C MET A 2 -7.49 -1.21 -1.36
N ALA A 3 -6.96 -1.28 -2.58
CA ALA A 3 -6.48 -2.54 -3.17
C ALA A 3 -5.25 -3.13 -2.44
N ALA A 4 -4.49 -2.31 -1.75
CA ALA A 4 -3.37 -2.72 -0.90
C ALA A 4 -3.78 -3.08 0.54
N GLY A 5 -5.08 -3.08 0.83
CA GLY A 5 -5.58 -3.42 2.17
C GLY A 5 -5.42 -2.33 3.23
N VAL A 6 -5.10 -1.09 2.83
CA VAL A 6 -5.02 0.03 3.78
C VAL A 6 -6.42 0.41 4.25
N PRO A 7 -6.71 0.38 5.56
CA PRO A 7 -8.05 0.62 6.10
C PRO A 7 -8.35 2.12 6.16
N ILE A 8 -8.54 2.74 4.99
CA ILE A 8 -8.96 4.15 4.90
C ILE A 8 -10.41 4.30 5.39
N LYS A 9 -10.72 5.43 6.03
CA LYS A 9 -12.05 5.69 6.58
C LYS A 9 -13.13 5.88 5.52
N SER A 10 -12.75 6.48 4.39
CA SER A 10 -13.65 6.76 3.27
C SER A 10 -12.89 6.74 1.97
N MET A 11 -13.57 6.36 0.90
CA MET A 11 -13.06 6.45 -0.46
C MET A 11 -12.78 7.91 -0.82
N VAL A 12 -11.67 8.18 -1.48
CA VAL A 12 -11.25 9.50 -1.92
C VAL A 12 -11.02 9.48 -3.42
N ALA A 13 -11.58 10.43 -4.15
CA ALA A 13 -11.25 10.72 -5.53
C ALA A 13 -10.70 12.13 -5.69
N GLY A 14 -9.94 12.36 -6.74
CA GLY A 14 -9.41 13.65 -7.10
C GLY A 14 -9.58 13.94 -8.59
N ILE A 15 -9.62 15.23 -8.93
CA ILE A 15 -9.68 15.69 -10.30
C ILE A 15 -8.88 17.00 -10.44
N SER A 16 -8.31 17.21 -11.60
CA SER A 16 -7.72 18.50 -11.99
C SER A 16 -8.75 19.37 -12.70
N CYS A 17 -8.58 20.67 -12.57
CA CYS A 17 -9.40 21.68 -13.19
C CYS A 17 -8.49 22.81 -13.66
N GLY A 18 -8.70 23.29 -14.87
CA GLY A 18 -7.95 24.40 -15.46
C GLY A 18 -8.82 25.60 -15.69
N LEU A 19 -8.16 26.71 -16.02
CA LEU A 19 -8.78 27.97 -16.37
C LEU A 19 -8.10 28.56 -17.62
N VAL A 20 -8.90 29.07 -18.51
CA VAL A 20 -8.47 29.93 -19.60
C VAL A 20 -9.30 31.20 -19.52
N THR A 21 -8.64 32.37 -19.43
CA THR A 21 -9.28 33.67 -19.36
C THR A 21 -9.13 34.41 -20.71
N GLY A 22 -10.11 35.25 -21.02
CA GLY A 22 -10.08 36.16 -22.16
C GLY A 22 -9.78 37.58 -21.72
N ASP A 23 -10.29 38.54 -22.48
CA ASP A 23 -9.96 39.98 -22.32
C ASP A 23 -10.71 40.65 -21.15
N THR A 24 -11.74 40.02 -20.60
CA THR A 24 -12.55 40.57 -19.51
C THR A 24 -12.73 39.54 -18.39
N ASP A 25 -13.06 40.01 -17.19
CA ASP A 25 -13.29 39.17 -16.00
C ASP A 25 -14.42 38.14 -16.16
N ASP A 26 -15.37 38.40 -17.06
CA ASP A 26 -16.50 37.51 -17.36
C ASP A 26 -16.21 36.58 -18.55
N ASP A 27 -15.12 36.79 -19.26
CA ASP A 27 -14.69 35.94 -20.38
C ASP A 27 -13.70 34.90 -19.90
N TYR A 28 -14.22 33.78 -19.47
CA TYR A 28 -13.40 32.67 -19.00
C TYR A 28 -14.05 31.29 -19.25
N VAL A 29 -13.22 30.27 -19.33
CA VAL A 29 -13.62 28.89 -19.42
C VAL A 29 -12.93 28.06 -18.34
N VAL A 30 -13.74 27.36 -17.54
CA VAL A 30 -13.23 26.38 -16.57
C VAL A 30 -13.21 25.01 -17.24
N LEU A 31 -12.02 24.39 -17.29
CA LEU A 31 -11.78 23.07 -17.87
C LEU A 31 -11.79 22.02 -16.76
N THR A 32 -12.37 20.86 -17.05
CA THR A 32 -12.38 19.71 -16.10
C THR A 32 -11.53 18.58 -16.66
N ASP A 33 -10.65 18.00 -15.82
CA ASP A 33 -9.71 16.93 -16.19
C ASP A 33 -8.68 17.38 -17.24
N ILE A 34 -7.82 18.30 -16.85
CA ILE A 34 -6.85 18.94 -17.76
C ILE A 34 -5.66 18.02 -18.08
N GLN A 35 -5.17 18.16 -19.30
CA GLN A 35 -3.95 17.54 -19.80
C GLN A 35 -2.72 18.47 -19.61
N GLY A 36 -1.53 17.93 -19.81
CA GLY A 36 -0.28 18.68 -19.62
C GLY A 36 -0.16 19.97 -20.45
N LEU A 37 -0.74 20.03 -21.66
CA LEU A 37 -0.76 21.26 -22.46
C LEU A 37 -1.72 22.30 -21.88
N GLU A 38 -2.86 21.89 -21.39
CA GLU A 38 -3.85 22.77 -20.74
C GLU A 38 -3.36 23.27 -19.38
N ASP A 39 -2.58 22.46 -18.66
CA ASP A 39 -1.83 22.89 -17.48
C ASP A 39 -0.77 23.94 -17.86
N PHE A 40 0.05 23.66 -18.88
CA PHE A 40 1.17 24.53 -19.25
C PHE A 40 0.73 25.91 -19.77
N PHE A 41 -0.28 25.95 -20.65
CA PHE A 41 -0.77 27.18 -21.27
C PHE A 41 -1.96 27.82 -20.56
N GLY A 42 -2.63 27.13 -19.67
CA GLY A 42 -3.75 27.65 -18.91
C GLY A 42 -3.32 28.64 -17.81
N ASP A 43 -4.29 29.37 -17.30
CA ASP A 43 -4.11 30.44 -16.31
C ASP A 43 -4.17 29.91 -14.85
N MET A 44 -4.72 28.73 -14.65
CA MET A 44 -4.81 28.04 -13.36
C MET A 44 -4.71 26.53 -13.55
N ASP A 45 -3.96 25.87 -12.66
CA ASP A 45 -4.05 24.43 -12.36
C ASP A 45 -4.62 24.24 -10.94
N PHE A 46 -5.78 23.61 -10.85
CA PHE A 46 -6.52 23.45 -9.61
C PHE A 46 -6.86 21.98 -9.40
N LYS A 47 -6.25 21.35 -8.40
CA LYS A 47 -6.47 19.96 -8.04
C LYS A 47 -7.26 19.87 -6.75
N VAL A 48 -8.36 19.14 -6.80
CA VAL A 48 -9.25 18.95 -5.65
C VAL A 48 -9.48 17.47 -5.41
N THR A 49 -9.20 17.03 -4.19
CA THR A 49 -9.53 15.68 -3.73
C THR A 49 -10.53 15.71 -2.60
N GLY A 50 -11.30 14.65 -2.44
CA GLY A 50 -12.24 14.55 -1.34
C GLY A 50 -13.08 13.29 -1.36
N THR A 51 -13.86 13.15 -0.31
CA THR A 51 -14.87 12.11 -0.12
C THR A 51 -16.22 12.56 -0.69
N THR A 52 -17.25 11.76 -0.49
CA THR A 52 -18.64 12.17 -0.77
C THR A 52 -19.13 13.30 0.13
N GLU A 53 -18.54 13.44 1.33
CA GLU A 53 -18.96 14.42 2.33
C GLU A 53 -18.26 15.76 2.17
N GLY A 54 -16.98 15.76 1.73
CA GLY A 54 -16.24 17.01 1.63
C GLY A 54 -14.88 16.90 0.97
N ILE A 55 -14.22 18.02 0.87
CA ILE A 55 -12.87 18.18 0.32
C ILE A 55 -11.85 17.78 1.39
N THR A 56 -10.86 16.97 1.01
CA THR A 56 -9.78 16.53 1.90
C THR A 56 -8.44 17.18 1.57
N ALA A 57 -8.21 17.59 0.32
CA ALA A 57 -7.03 18.33 -0.07
C ALA A 57 -7.28 19.18 -1.31
N ILE A 58 -6.56 20.29 -1.38
CA ILE A 58 -6.53 21.22 -2.51
C ILE A 58 -5.08 21.55 -2.81
N GLN A 59 -4.76 21.59 -4.10
CA GLN A 59 -3.56 22.23 -4.64
C GLN A 59 -4.00 23.22 -5.71
N MET A 60 -3.48 24.44 -5.67
CA MET A 60 -3.76 25.47 -6.69
C MET A 60 -2.46 26.12 -7.10
N ASP A 61 -2.29 26.24 -8.41
CA ASP A 61 -1.25 27.04 -9.03
C ASP A 61 -1.90 28.06 -9.96
N ILE A 62 -1.59 29.34 -9.78
CA ILE A 62 -2.19 30.46 -10.49
C ILE A 62 -1.09 31.21 -11.24
N LYS A 63 -1.29 31.43 -12.53
CA LYS A 63 -0.34 32.12 -13.41
C LYS A 63 -0.78 33.55 -13.74
N ILE A 64 -1.95 33.98 -13.24
CA ILE A 64 -2.53 35.32 -13.39
C ILE A 64 -2.63 36.04 -12.04
N HIS A 65 -2.97 37.34 -12.02
CA HIS A 65 -2.92 38.14 -10.80
C HIS A 65 -4.03 37.87 -9.77
N GLY A 66 -4.86 36.90 -9.97
CA GLY A 66 -5.90 36.51 -9.03
C GLY A 66 -7.10 35.88 -9.73
N LEU A 67 -8.00 35.32 -8.93
CA LEU A 67 -9.23 34.69 -9.41
C LEU A 67 -10.42 35.45 -8.86
N THR A 68 -11.44 35.61 -9.67
CA THR A 68 -12.72 36.13 -9.21
C THR A 68 -13.49 35.07 -8.44
N ARG A 69 -14.38 35.46 -7.52
CA ARG A 69 -15.21 34.54 -6.76
C ARG A 69 -16.04 33.59 -7.63
N PRO A 70 -16.69 34.05 -8.74
CA PRO A 70 -17.42 33.15 -9.64
C PRO A 70 -16.53 32.02 -10.22
N ILE A 71 -15.30 32.32 -10.64
CA ILE A 71 -14.34 31.32 -11.14
C ILE A 71 -14.08 30.24 -10.09
N VAL A 72 -13.78 30.63 -8.85
CA VAL A 72 -13.50 29.68 -7.75
C VAL A 72 -14.74 28.84 -7.42
N GLU A 73 -15.92 29.44 -7.34
CA GLU A 73 -17.16 28.71 -7.10
C GLU A 73 -17.46 27.70 -8.21
N GLU A 74 -17.28 28.06 -9.47
CA GLU A 74 -17.45 27.15 -10.60
C GLU A 74 -16.42 26.01 -10.59
N ALA A 75 -15.15 26.31 -10.33
CA ALA A 75 -14.10 25.29 -10.24
C ALA A 75 -14.39 24.28 -9.13
N ILE A 76 -14.80 24.73 -7.94
CA ILE A 76 -15.19 23.85 -6.83
C ILE A 76 -16.41 22.99 -7.19
N ARG A 77 -17.43 23.58 -7.82
CA ARG A 77 -18.61 22.85 -8.26
C ARG A 77 -18.27 21.77 -9.28
N ARG A 78 -17.53 22.12 -10.34
CA ARG A 78 -17.11 21.17 -11.39
C ARG A 78 -16.25 20.05 -10.85
N THR A 79 -15.28 20.37 -10.01
CA THR A 79 -14.43 19.33 -9.38
C THR A 79 -15.22 18.42 -8.44
N ARG A 80 -16.24 18.92 -7.76
CA ARG A 80 -17.15 18.09 -6.95
C ARG A 80 -17.93 17.11 -7.82
N GLU A 81 -18.56 17.59 -8.89
CA GLU A 81 -19.32 16.77 -9.83
C GLU A 81 -18.45 15.68 -10.46
N ALA A 82 -17.25 16.02 -10.92
CA ALA A 82 -16.32 15.07 -11.52
C ALA A 82 -15.81 14.03 -10.50
N ARG A 83 -15.48 14.42 -9.27
CA ARG A 83 -15.06 13.48 -8.22
C ARG A 83 -16.16 12.48 -7.88
N LEU A 84 -17.39 12.94 -7.70
CA LEU A 84 -18.52 12.06 -7.41
C LEU A 84 -18.80 11.12 -8.58
N PHE A 85 -18.72 11.60 -9.82
CA PHE A 85 -18.83 10.77 -11.00
C PHE A 85 -17.77 9.66 -11.02
N ILE A 86 -16.49 9.99 -10.78
CA ILE A 86 -15.40 9.00 -10.71
C ILE A 86 -15.67 7.97 -9.61
N MET A 87 -16.07 8.41 -8.42
CA MET A 87 -16.39 7.51 -7.32
C MET A 87 -17.51 6.53 -7.68
N ASP A 88 -18.62 7.04 -8.22
CA ASP A 88 -19.82 6.24 -8.43
C ASP A 88 -19.70 5.36 -9.66
N THR A 89 -19.07 5.86 -10.73
CA THR A 89 -19.02 5.17 -12.03
C THR A 89 -17.81 4.27 -12.19
N CYS A 90 -16.66 4.65 -11.60
CA CYS A 90 -15.40 3.94 -11.82
C CYS A 90 -14.90 3.22 -10.56
N MET A 91 -14.87 3.92 -9.41
CA MET A 91 -14.21 3.40 -8.22
C MET A 91 -15.06 2.37 -7.46
N LYS A 92 -16.30 2.72 -7.12
CA LYS A 92 -17.19 1.80 -6.38
C LYS A 92 -17.45 0.47 -7.10
N PRO A 93 -17.70 0.44 -8.44
CA PRO A 93 -17.82 -0.82 -9.15
C PRO A 93 -16.56 -1.68 -9.16
N ALA A 94 -15.39 -1.04 -9.13
CA ALA A 94 -14.10 -1.74 -9.13
C ALA A 94 -13.69 -2.24 -7.74
N ILE A 95 -13.88 -1.41 -6.71
CA ILE A 95 -13.54 -1.74 -5.32
C ILE A 95 -14.37 -0.89 -4.35
N ALA A 96 -15.36 -1.50 -3.70
CA ALA A 96 -16.25 -0.81 -2.77
C ALA A 96 -15.64 -0.62 -1.37
N GLU A 97 -14.83 -1.57 -0.92
CA GLU A 97 -14.21 -1.60 0.41
C GLU A 97 -12.72 -1.96 0.32
N PRO A 98 -11.88 -1.54 1.29
CA PRO A 98 -10.51 -1.98 1.35
C PRO A 98 -10.40 -3.52 1.39
N ARG A 99 -9.47 -4.06 0.62
CA ARG A 99 -9.22 -5.51 0.63
C ARG A 99 -8.67 -5.93 2.00
N LYS A 100 -9.05 -7.10 2.48
CA LYS A 100 -8.51 -7.69 3.72
C LYS A 100 -7.06 -8.13 3.55
N THR A 101 -6.67 -8.49 2.33
CA THR A 101 -5.30 -8.90 1.97
C THR A 101 -4.88 -8.18 0.71
N VAL A 102 -3.57 -8.00 0.54
CA VAL A 102 -3.00 -7.47 -0.71
C VAL A 102 -3.19 -8.46 -1.86
N GLY A 103 -3.06 -7.98 -3.10
CA GLY A 103 -3.22 -8.81 -4.29
C GLY A 103 -2.23 -9.98 -4.34
N GLU A 104 -2.53 -11.00 -5.14
CA GLU A 104 -1.74 -12.22 -5.27
C GLU A 104 -0.26 -11.94 -5.61
N PHE A 105 -0.02 -11.02 -6.52
CA PHE A 105 1.34 -10.66 -6.97
C PHE A 105 1.99 -9.52 -6.17
N ALA A 106 1.30 -8.99 -5.16
CA ALA A 106 1.88 -7.93 -4.33
C ALA A 106 2.84 -8.53 -3.29
N PRO A 107 3.97 -7.88 -3.01
CA PRO A 107 4.83 -8.25 -1.90
C PRO A 107 4.07 -8.21 -0.57
N LYS A 108 4.25 -9.25 0.23
CA LYS A 108 3.66 -9.41 1.55
C LYS A 108 4.76 -9.48 2.58
N ILE A 109 4.44 -9.13 3.83
CA ILE A 109 5.37 -9.22 4.95
C ILE A 109 4.65 -9.95 6.09
N ILE A 110 5.25 -11.03 6.57
CA ILE A 110 4.85 -11.69 7.81
C ILE A 110 5.88 -11.32 8.88
N GLN A 111 5.40 -10.90 10.03
CA GLN A 111 6.24 -10.45 11.14
C GLN A 111 6.01 -11.32 12.37
N THR A 112 7.09 -11.60 13.09
CA THR A 112 7.05 -12.31 14.37
C THR A 112 8.21 -11.84 15.24
N THR A 113 8.20 -12.22 16.51
CA THR A 113 9.32 -12.00 17.44
C THR A 113 9.79 -13.34 17.95
N ILE A 114 11.09 -13.52 18.02
CA ILE A 114 11.76 -14.69 18.59
C ILE A 114 12.63 -14.25 19.78
N ASP A 115 12.97 -15.22 20.63
CA ASP A 115 13.96 -14.94 21.69
C ASP A 115 15.31 -14.53 21.07
N PRO A 116 15.87 -13.38 21.43
CA PRO A 116 17.18 -12.94 20.96
C PRO A 116 18.30 -13.99 21.15
N ALA A 117 18.22 -14.81 22.20
CA ALA A 117 19.17 -15.90 22.43
C ALA A 117 19.13 -16.98 21.31
N LYS A 118 18.00 -17.11 20.59
CA LYS A 118 17.80 -18.06 19.49
C LYS A 118 18.19 -17.52 18.11
N ILE A 119 18.50 -16.23 17.98
CA ILE A 119 18.90 -15.62 16.69
C ILE A 119 20.07 -16.38 16.07
N GLY A 120 21.07 -16.74 16.88
CA GLY A 120 22.24 -17.49 16.42
C GLY A 120 21.91 -18.85 15.81
N GLU A 121 20.87 -19.54 16.29
CA GLU A 121 20.39 -20.82 15.76
C GLU A 121 19.67 -20.64 14.41
N VAL A 122 18.85 -19.58 14.29
CA VAL A 122 18.13 -19.26 13.05
C VAL A 122 19.08 -18.81 11.96
N VAL A 123 20.06 -17.97 12.30
CA VAL A 123 21.07 -17.48 11.34
C VAL A 123 22.04 -18.61 10.96
N GLY A 124 22.47 -19.41 11.93
CA GLY A 124 23.44 -20.47 11.74
C GLY A 124 24.86 -19.95 11.49
N GLN A 125 25.84 -20.87 11.44
CA GLN A 125 27.24 -20.48 11.18
C GLN A 125 27.37 -19.75 9.85
N ARG A 126 27.84 -18.51 9.89
CA ARG A 126 28.03 -17.62 8.71
C ARG A 126 26.76 -17.47 7.85
N GLY A 127 25.59 -17.49 8.46
CA GLY A 127 24.31 -17.35 7.77
C GLY A 127 23.83 -18.60 7.00
N LYS A 128 24.44 -19.77 7.24
CA LYS A 128 24.14 -20.98 6.46
C LYS A 128 22.68 -21.43 6.58
N VAL A 129 22.09 -21.34 7.77
CA VAL A 129 20.70 -21.78 8.00
C VAL A 129 19.71 -20.82 7.37
N ILE A 130 19.85 -19.53 7.67
CA ILE A 130 18.93 -18.51 7.13
C ILE A 130 18.99 -18.44 5.62
N ASN A 131 20.19 -18.52 5.02
CA ASN A 131 20.33 -18.48 3.56
C ASN A 131 19.71 -19.70 2.87
N ALA A 132 19.79 -20.89 3.49
CA ALA A 132 19.12 -22.06 2.99
C ALA A 132 17.58 -21.92 3.00
N ILE A 133 17.02 -21.34 4.07
CA ILE A 133 15.59 -21.05 4.16
C ILE A 133 15.18 -20.03 3.09
N ILE A 134 15.95 -18.95 2.93
CA ILE A 134 15.70 -17.89 1.92
C ILE A 134 15.68 -18.49 0.50
N GLU A 135 16.68 -19.32 0.17
CA GLU A 135 16.79 -19.93 -1.16
C GLU A 135 15.68 -20.96 -1.41
N GLU A 136 15.40 -21.84 -0.44
CA GLU A 136 14.39 -22.89 -0.59
C GLU A 136 12.96 -22.33 -0.66
N CYS A 137 12.68 -21.26 0.09
CA CYS A 137 11.33 -20.68 0.20
C CYS A 137 11.09 -19.50 -0.77
N GLY A 138 12.12 -18.97 -1.43
CA GLY A 138 12.02 -17.84 -2.35
C GLY A 138 11.58 -16.53 -1.65
N VAL A 139 12.05 -16.31 -0.41
CA VAL A 139 11.69 -15.16 0.43
C VAL A 139 12.91 -14.33 0.78
N LYS A 140 12.66 -13.14 1.37
CA LYS A 140 13.67 -12.37 2.10
C LYS A 140 13.37 -12.45 3.58
N ILE A 141 14.40 -12.62 4.41
CA ILE A 141 14.27 -12.67 5.87
C ILE A 141 15.23 -11.64 6.47
N ASP A 142 14.70 -10.76 7.29
CA ASP A 142 15.44 -9.80 8.08
C ASP A 142 15.18 -10.07 9.56
N ILE A 143 16.25 -10.06 10.37
CA ILE A 143 16.19 -10.27 11.82
C ILE A 143 16.96 -9.14 12.48
N THR A 144 16.32 -8.46 13.43
CA THR A 144 16.96 -7.42 14.25
C THR A 144 17.52 -8.01 15.53
N ASP A 145 18.44 -7.29 16.18
CA ASP A 145 19.13 -7.76 17.38
C ASP A 145 18.19 -7.99 18.60
N ASP A 146 17.02 -7.37 18.58
CA ASP A 146 15.96 -7.54 19.58
C ASP A 146 15.02 -8.73 19.29
N GLY A 147 15.32 -9.50 18.26
CA GLY A 147 14.56 -10.71 17.89
C GLY A 147 13.34 -10.46 17.00
N PHE A 148 13.17 -9.26 16.45
CA PHE A 148 12.10 -9.00 15.50
C PHE A 148 12.45 -9.60 14.12
N VAL A 149 11.59 -10.47 13.61
CA VAL A 149 11.77 -11.19 12.34
C VAL A 149 10.72 -10.73 11.33
N SER A 150 11.19 -10.34 10.15
CA SER A 150 10.35 -10.00 8.99
C SER A 150 10.62 -10.97 7.85
N VAL A 151 9.61 -11.70 7.42
CA VAL A 151 9.65 -12.57 6.22
C VAL A 151 8.88 -11.89 5.11
N CYS A 152 9.56 -11.54 4.03
CA CYS A 152 8.99 -10.81 2.89
C CYS A 152 9.03 -11.68 1.63
N GLY A 153 7.92 -11.73 0.90
CA GLY A 153 7.80 -12.49 -0.34
C GLY A 153 6.50 -12.20 -1.09
N VAL A 154 6.39 -12.73 -2.29
CA VAL A 154 5.16 -12.68 -3.09
C VAL A 154 4.34 -13.94 -2.89
N ASP A 155 5.00 -15.10 -2.89
CA ASP A 155 4.36 -16.40 -2.69
C ASP A 155 4.03 -16.65 -1.22
N GLN A 156 2.74 -16.79 -0.92
CA GLN A 156 2.27 -17.06 0.44
C GLN A 156 2.75 -18.40 0.96
N ALA A 157 2.77 -19.43 0.11
CA ALA A 157 3.17 -20.78 0.52
C ALA A 157 4.66 -20.83 0.91
N GLY A 158 5.52 -20.12 0.16
CA GLY A 158 6.93 -19.97 0.51
C GLY A 158 7.13 -19.22 1.82
N MET A 159 6.37 -18.17 2.06
CA MET A 159 6.43 -17.40 3.31
C MET A 159 5.98 -18.23 4.52
N ASP A 160 4.88 -18.96 4.40
CA ASP A 160 4.37 -19.84 5.46
C ASP A 160 5.36 -20.96 5.77
N LYS A 161 6.01 -21.52 4.74
CA LYS A 161 7.06 -22.52 4.87
C LYS A 161 8.28 -21.97 5.60
N ALA A 162 8.74 -20.76 5.24
CA ALA A 162 9.84 -20.10 5.92
C ALA A 162 9.51 -19.84 7.41
N MET A 163 8.30 -19.37 7.70
CA MET A 163 7.84 -19.19 9.07
C MET A 163 7.78 -20.51 9.86
N LYS A 164 7.36 -21.62 9.21
CA LYS A 164 7.38 -22.95 9.83
C LYS A 164 8.81 -23.38 10.18
N TYR A 165 9.78 -23.16 9.30
CA TYR A 165 11.20 -23.45 9.58
C TYR A 165 11.72 -22.64 10.76
N ILE A 166 11.49 -21.33 10.78
CA ILE A 166 11.92 -20.46 11.87
C ILE A 166 11.32 -20.93 13.21
N ARG A 167 10.01 -21.18 13.24
CA ARG A 167 9.33 -21.69 14.45
C ARG A 167 9.90 -23.02 14.90
N THR A 168 10.16 -23.95 14.00
CA THR A 168 10.74 -25.28 14.34
C THR A 168 12.13 -25.14 15.00
N ILE A 169 12.87 -24.08 14.70
CA ILE A 169 14.19 -23.81 15.30
C ILE A 169 14.04 -23.16 16.69
N VAL A 170 13.08 -22.25 16.84
CA VAL A 170 12.97 -21.42 18.04
C VAL A 170 12.00 -21.96 19.10
N ASP A 171 10.97 -22.71 18.68
CA ASP A 171 9.96 -23.25 19.60
C ASP A 171 10.58 -24.34 20.46
N GLU A 172 10.31 -24.29 21.76
CA GLU A 172 10.66 -25.34 22.68
C GLU A 172 9.64 -26.50 22.59
N PHE A 173 10.15 -27.72 22.65
CA PHE A 173 9.28 -28.88 22.62
C PHE A 173 8.54 -29.03 23.95
N GLU A 174 7.20 -29.11 23.88
CA GLU A 174 6.34 -29.26 25.03
C GLU A 174 5.88 -30.74 25.15
N GLU A 175 5.90 -31.27 26.36
CA GLU A 175 5.38 -32.62 26.62
C GLU A 175 3.88 -32.72 26.28
N GLY A 176 3.51 -33.77 25.54
CA GLY A 176 2.13 -34.00 25.11
C GLY A 176 1.72 -33.34 23.79
N LYS A 177 2.56 -32.52 23.17
CA LYS A 177 2.32 -32.02 21.81
C LYS A 177 2.84 -32.98 20.75
N ILE A 178 2.16 -33.02 19.61
CA ILE A 178 2.55 -33.83 18.45
C ILE A 178 3.32 -32.92 17.50
N TYR A 179 4.52 -33.36 17.10
CA TYR A 179 5.39 -32.63 16.16
C TYR A 179 5.66 -33.48 14.92
N GLU A 180 5.67 -32.86 13.74
CA GLU A 180 6.11 -33.50 12.50
C GLU A 180 7.61 -33.28 12.33
N GLY A 181 8.36 -34.35 12.10
CA GLY A 181 9.80 -34.27 11.88
C GLY A 181 10.32 -35.38 10.96
N LYS A 182 11.47 -35.11 10.34
CA LYS A 182 12.19 -36.10 9.52
C LYS A 182 13.13 -36.90 10.43
N VAL A 183 13.00 -38.22 10.44
CA VAL A 183 13.96 -39.10 11.11
C VAL A 183 15.31 -38.99 10.41
N VAL A 184 16.33 -38.52 11.12
CA VAL A 184 17.69 -38.35 10.58
C VAL A 184 18.66 -39.45 11.01
N SER A 185 18.38 -40.10 12.13
CA SER A 185 19.14 -41.26 12.59
C SER A 185 18.28 -42.09 13.56
N ILE A 186 18.53 -43.37 13.62
CA ILE A 186 17.96 -44.31 14.60
C ILE A 186 19.14 -44.87 15.42
N LYS A 187 19.02 -44.82 16.73
CA LYS A 187 20.02 -45.38 17.67
C LYS A 187 19.43 -46.56 18.43
N GLU A 188 20.28 -47.34 19.09
CA GLU A 188 19.86 -48.54 19.80
C GLU A 188 18.86 -48.30 20.95
N PHE A 189 18.75 -47.07 21.43
CA PHE A 189 17.81 -46.65 22.49
C PHE A 189 16.63 -45.78 21.98
N GLY A 190 16.43 -45.73 20.67
CA GLY A 190 15.32 -44.98 20.04
C GLY A 190 15.71 -43.67 19.36
#